data_9c851f053f4e1c0d95e734ff3168caea
#
_entry.id   9c851f053f4e1c0d95e734ff3168caea
#
_cell.length_a   1.000
_cell.length_b   1.000
_cell.length_c   1.000
_cell.angle_alpha   90.00
_cell.angle_beta   90.00
_cell.angle_gamma   90.00
#
_symmetry.space_group_name_H-M   'P 1'
#
loop_
_entity.id
_entity.type
_entity.pdbx_description
1 polymer ?
#
loop_
_entity_poly.entity_id
_entity_poly.type
_entity_poly.pdbx_seq_one_letter_code
_entity_poly.pdbx_strand_id
1 'polypeptide(L)'
;MINIKGFIKRTKISCVFTPASAATLTYIERPLVENIFTKELEIRGKQIILYGMSGSGKTTMIRHLMKKMNRPYVYTQCMVGMTMEDILKSAFDKLDRYYISQKSCRSGISLSSELKNEF
;
A
#
# COMPACT_ATOMS: atom_id res chain seq x y z
N MET A 1 13.55 1.70 -44.28
CA MET A 1 12.06 1.68 -44.26
C MET A 1 11.62 0.85 -43.06
N ILE A 2 11.30 1.51 -41.95
CA ILE A 2 10.91 0.83 -40.70
C ILE A 2 9.42 0.49 -40.81
N ASN A 3 9.10 -0.79 -40.79
CA ASN A 3 7.74 -1.30 -40.93
C ASN A 3 6.97 -1.11 -39.61
N ILE A 4 6.19 -0.01 -39.50
CA ILE A 4 5.40 0.36 -38.32
C ILE A 4 4.04 -0.40 -38.32
N LYS A 5 3.92 -1.55 -38.93
CA LYS A 5 2.72 -2.39 -38.86
C LYS A 5 2.67 -3.33 -37.67
N GLY A 6 3.43 -3.09 -36.60
CA GLY A 6 3.48 -3.89 -35.40
C GLY A 6 2.70 -3.27 -34.24
N PHE A 7 1.50 -3.75 -33.98
CA PHE A 7 0.85 -3.71 -32.68
C PHE A 7 0.33 -2.35 -32.15
N ILE A 8 -0.68 -1.81 -32.76
CA ILE A 8 -1.63 -0.99 -32.01
C ILE A 8 -2.55 -1.95 -31.24
N LYS A 9 -2.11 -2.40 -30.08
CA LYS A 9 -2.97 -3.14 -29.15
C LYS A 9 -4.06 -2.16 -28.69
N ARG A 10 -5.28 -2.31 -29.19
CA ARG A 10 -6.42 -1.49 -28.78
C ARG A 10 -6.69 -1.71 -27.30
N THR A 11 -6.23 -0.81 -26.47
CA THR A 11 -6.49 -0.83 -25.04
C THR A 11 -7.87 -0.20 -24.79
N LYS A 12 -8.71 -0.87 -23.99
CA LYS A 12 -10.02 -0.31 -23.62
C LYS A 12 -9.81 0.98 -22.81
N ILE A 13 -10.61 2.02 -23.08
CA ILE A 13 -10.55 3.30 -22.36
C ILE A 13 -10.69 3.10 -20.85
N SER A 14 -11.54 2.16 -20.41
CA SER A 14 -11.71 1.80 -19.00
C SER A 14 -10.44 1.25 -18.34
N CYS A 15 -9.46 0.76 -19.09
CA CYS A 15 -8.17 0.32 -18.56
C CYS A 15 -7.15 1.46 -18.43
N VAL A 16 -7.36 2.55 -19.16
CA VAL A 16 -6.51 3.75 -19.14
C VAL A 16 -7.00 4.73 -18.08
N PHE A 17 -8.29 4.97 -18.06
CA PHE A 17 -8.93 5.85 -17.08
C PHE A 17 -9.56 5.04 -15.97
N THR A 18 -8.86 4.95 -14.84
CA THR A 18 -9.26 4.18 -13.64
C THR A 18 -9.41 5.12 -12.45
N PRO A 19 -10.49 5.93 -12.36
CA PRO A 19 -10.63 6.94 -11.32
C PRO A 19 -10.69 6.35 -9.89
N ALA A 20 -11.16 5.11 -9.76
CA ALA A 20 -11.30 4.42 -8.48
C ALA A 20 -10.13 3.46 -8.14
N SER A 21 -9.16 3.28 -9.03
CA SER A 21 -8.04 2.37 -8.82
C SER A 21 -6.70 3.00 -9.22
N ALA A 22 -5.61 2.40 -8.75
CA ALA A 22 -4.28 2.89 -9.10
C ALA A 22 -4.01 2.70 -10.61
N ALA A 23 -3.50 3.73 -11.25
CA ALA A 23 -3.10 3.68 -12.65
C ALA A 23 -1.97 2.66 -12.85
N THR A 24 -2.18 1.70 -13.74
CA THR A 24 -1.17 0.68 -14.07
C THR A 24 -0.54 0.92 -15.43
N LEU A 25 -1.35 1.30 -16.42
CA LEU A 25 -0.89 1.50 -17.80
C LEU A 25 -0.31 2.89 -18.05
N THR A 26 -0.75 3.88 -17.28
CA THR A 26 -0.35 5.29 -17.41
C THR A 26 0.65 5.71 -16.33
N TYR A 27 1.19 4.76 -15.58
CA TYR A 27 2.19 5.05 -14.56
C TYR A 27 3.52 5.44 -15.21
N ILE A 28 4.04 6.58 -14.82
CA ILE A 28 5.36 7.05 -15.24
C ILE A 28 6.33 6.83 -14.07
N GLU A 29 7.35 6.02 -14.30
CA GLU A 29 8.39 5.74 -13.31
C GLU A 29 9.17 7.01 -12.95
N ARG A 30 9.52 7.12 -11.67
CA ARG A 30 10.35 8.20 -11.11
C ARG A 30 11.61 7.61 -10.49
N PRO A 31 12.63 7.30 -11.29
CA PRO A 31 13.76 6.46 -10.85
C PRO A 31 14.46 6.98 -9.60
N LEU A 32 14.60 8.30 -9.45
CA LEU A 32 15.26 8.88 -8.28
C LEU A 32 14.52 8.57 -6.98
N VAL A 33 13.21 8.82 -6.94
CA VAL A 33 12.40 8.62 -5.74
C VAL A 33 12.19 7.13 -5.48
N GLU A 34 11.95 6.35 -6.54
CA GLU A 34 11.70 4.92 -6.44
C GLU A 34 12.92 4.15 -5.96
N ASN A 35 14.11 4.49 -6.43
CA ASN A 35 15.36 3.85 -5.99
C ASN A 35 15.66 4.14 -4.52
N ILE A 36 15.43 5.39 -4.08
CA ILE A 36 15.59 5.74 -2.66
C ILE A 36 14.58 4.94 -1.84
N PHE A 37 13.30 4.96 -2.21
CA PHE A 37 12.24 4.28 -1.49
C PHE A 37 12.50 2.76 -1.40
N THR A 38 12.93 2.14 -2.48
CA THR A 38 13.24 0.70 -2.53
C THR A 38 14.39 0.34 -1.59
N LYS A 39 15.49 1.10 -1.63
CA LYS A 39 16.63 0.89 -0.72
C LYS A 39 16.24 1.04 0.75
N GLU A 40 15.42 2.05 1.04
CA GLU A 40 14.97 2.32 2.41
C GLU A 40 14.04 1.22 2.94
N LEU A 41 13.22 0.61 2.07
CA LEU A 41 12.36 -0.53 2.42
C LEU A 41 13.13 -1.82 2.74
N GLU A 42 14.37 -1.95 2.28
CA GLU A 42 15.20 -3.13 2.59
C GLU A 42 15.71 -3.11 4.03
N ILE A 43 15.72 -1.94 4.66
CA ILE A 43 16.19 -1.78 6.04
C ILE A 43 15.04 -2.16 6.98
N ARG A 44 15.23 -3.24 7.75
CA ARG A 44 14.22 -3.72 8.72
C ARG A 44 13.94 -2.68 9.80
N GLY A 45 12.66 -2.49 10.12
CA GLY A 45 12.22 -1.60 11.18
C GLY A 45 12.28 -0.12 10.83
N LYS A 46 12.65 0.24 9.61
CA LYS A 46 12.67 1.63 9.17
C LYS A 46 11.27 2.11 8.86
N GLN A 47 10.94 3.30 9.36
CA GLN A 47 9.71 4.00 9.03
C GLN A 47 9.99 5.00 7.90
N ILE A 48 9.14 4.98 6.88
CA ILE A 48 9.27 5.87 5.73
C ILE A 48 8.03 6.78 5.68
N ILE A 49 8.25 8.08 5.65
CA ILE A 49 7.20 9.07 5.48
C ILE A 49 7.31 9.65 4.07
N LEU A 50 6.28 9.42 3.26
CA LEU A 50 6.17 9.99 1.92
C LEU A 50 5.15 11.12 1.93
N TYR A 51 5.59 12.34 1.69
CA TYR A 51 4.73 13.53 1.67
C TYR A 51 4.80 14.25 0.32
N GLY A 52 3.84 15.11 0.08
CA GLY A 52 3.75 15.89 -1.15
C GLY A 52 2.30 16.25 -1.49
N MET A 53 2.11 17.00 -2.55
CA MET A 53 0.80 17.51 -2.99
C MET A 53 -0.20 16.37 -3.22
N SER A 54 -1.48 16.64 -2.98
CA SER A 54 -2.56 15.72 -3.32
C SER A 54 -2.54 15.46 -4.84
N GLY A 55 -2.86 14.22 -5.23
CA GLY A 55 -2.85 13.83 -6.65
C GLY A 55 -1.47 13.61 -7.26
N SER A 56 -0.36 13.79 -6.52
CA SER A 56 1.00 13.59 -7.06
C SER A 56 1.40 12.12 -7.30
N GLY A 57 0.48 11.17 -7.11
CA GLY A 57 0.72 9.75 -7.41
C GLY A 57 1.45 8.96 -6.32
N LYS A 58 1.54 9.46 -5.08
CA LYS A 58 2.24 8.78 -3.96
C LYS A 58 1.74 7.35 -3.73
N THR A 59 0.44 7.20 -3.57
CA THR A 59 -0.18 5.89 -3.33
C THR A 59 -0.02 4.95 -4.52
N THR A 60 -0.10 5.49 -5.74
CA THR A 60 0.09 4.73 -6.97
C THR A 60 1.52 4.21 -7.07
N MET A 61 2.52 5.05 -6.74
CA MET A 61 3.92 4.68 -6.71
C MET A 61 4.18 3.56 -5.69
N ILE A 62 3.68 3.70 -4.46
CA ILE A 62 3.86 2.68 -3.43
C ILE A 62 3.27 1.35 -3.88
N ARG A 63 2.04 1.33 -4.38
CA ARG A 63 1.39 0.10 -4.86
C ARG A 63 2.14 -0.53 -6.03
N HIS A 64 2.64 0.30 -6.97
CA HIS A 64 3.45 -0.17 -8.09
C HIS A 64 4.73 -0.84 -7.61
N LEU A 65 5.47 -0.19 -6.69
CA LEU A 65 6.71 -0.74 -6.14
C LEU A 65 6.49 -2.01 -5.33
N MET A 66 5.47 -2.06 -4.47
CA MET A 66 5.14 -3.27 -3.70
C MET A 66 4.85 -4.45 -4.63
N LYS A 67 4.10 -4.21 -5.71
CA LYS A 67 3.83 -5.22 -6.73
C LYS A 67 5.09 -5.64 -7.47
N LYS A 68 5.95 -4.69 -7.88
CA LYS A 68 7.23 -4.95 -8.56
C LYS A 68 8.18 -5.77 -7.70
N MET A 69 8.22 -5.50 -6.40
CA MET A 69 9.07 -6.21 -5.43
C MET A 69 8.46 -7.55 -4.97
N ASN A 70 7.24 -7.84 -5.36
CA ASN A 70 6.47 -9.04 -4.93
C ASN A 70 6.47 -9.23 -3.41
N ARG A 71 6.38 -8.15 -2.65
CA ARG A 71 6.33 -8.17 -1.19
C ARG A 71 4.90 -8.11 -0.69
N PRO A 72 4.51 -8.97 0.24
CA PRO A 72 3.23 -8.87 0.90
C PRO A 72 3.19 -7.58 1.75
N TYR A 73 2.08 -6.88 1.71
CA TYR A 73 1.86 -5.67 2.51
C TYR A 73 0.40 -5.53 2.91
N VAL A 74 0.16 -4.85 4.00
CA VAL A 74 -1.18 -4.49 4.46
C VAL A 74 -1.39 -3.01 4.20
N TYR A 75 -2.52 -2.70 3.58
CA TYR A 75 -2.92 -1.33 3.30
C TYR A 75 -4.08 -0.93 4.22
N THR A 76 -3.87 0.09 5.03
CA THR A 76 -4.90 0.69 5.88
C THR A 76 -5.10 2.14 5.52
N GLN A 77 -6.34 2.53 5.28
CA GLN A 77 -6.70 3.92 5.01
C GLN A 77 -7.00 4.63 6.33
N CYS A 78 -6.28 5.70 6.60
CA CYS A 78 -6.54 6.54 7.77
C CYS A 78 -7.61 7.58 7.43
N MET A 79 -8.59 7.74 8.31
CA MET A 79 -9.65 8.73 8.21
C MET A 79 -9.54 9.72 9.37
N VAL A 80 -10.13 10.89 9.20
CA VAL A 80 -10.22 11.90 10.27
C VAL A 80 -10.98 11.31 11.47
N GLY A 81 -10.41 11.43 12.67
CA GLY A 81 -11.01 10.91 13.90
C GLY A 81 -10.61 9.47 14.27
N MET A 82 -9.85 8.76 13.43
CA MET A 82 -9.30 7.46 13.80
C MET A 82 -8.17 7.59 14.80
N THR A 83 -8.20 6.73 15.81
CA THR A 83 -7.09 6.57 16.76
C THR A 83 -6.03 5.63 16.20
N MET A 84 -4.84 5.62 16.82
CA MET A 84 -3.81 4.63 16.45
C MET A 84 -4.30 3.18 16.66
N GLU A 85 -5.12 2.96 17.68
CA GLU A 85 -5.72 1.66 17.93
C GLU A 85 -6.65 1.21 16.79
N ASP A 86 -7.46 2.11 16.25
CA ASP A 86 -8.35 1.81 15.13
C ASP A 86 -7.55 1.47 13.86
N ILE A 87 -6.45 2.17 13.62
CA ILE A 87 -5.56 1.91 12.48
C ILE A 87 -4.94 0.52 12.60
N LEU A 88 -4.42 0.17 13.80
CA LEU A 88 -3.82 -1.13 14.05
C LEU A 88 -4.86 -2.26 13.94
N LYS A 89 -6.05 -2.10 14.53
CA LYS A 89 -7.15 -3.07 14.38
C LYS A 89 -7.49 -3.31 12.91
N SER A 90 -7.66 -2.22 12.14
CA SER A 90 -7.93 -2.32 10.70
C SER A 90 -6.81 -3.00 9.92
N ALA A 91 -5.56 -2.86 10.36
CA ALA A 91 -4.44 -3.56 9.75
C ALA A 91 -4.46 -5.06 10.09
N PHE A 92 -4.71 -5.42 11.35
CA PHE A 92 -4.80 -6.80 11.78
C PHE A 92 -5.99 -7.55 11.18
N ASP A 93 -7.15 -6.91 11.04
CA ASP A 93 -8.33 -7.50 10.40
C ASP A 93 -8.10 -7.89 8.93
N LYS A 94 -7.10 -7.30 8.29
CA LYS A 94 -6.70 -7.63 6.91
C LYS A 94 -5.63 -8.71 6.82
N LEU A 95 -5.11 -9.16 7.96
CA LEU A 95 -4.16 -10.26 8.03
C LEU A 95 -4.94 -11.55 8.27
N ASP A 96 -5.10 -12.39 7.26
CA ASP A 96 -5.84 -13.66 7.34
C ASP A 96 -5.26 -14.69 8.32
N ARG A 97 -4.12 -14.37 8.92
CA ARG A 97 -3.37 -15.26 9.83
C ARG A 97 -3.55 -14.94 11.31
N TYR A 98 -4.30 -13.88 11.65
CA TYR A 98 -4.46 -13.43 13.03
C TYR A 98 -5.93 -13.17 13.33
N TYR A 99 -6.34 -13.56 14.53
CA TYR A 99 -7.65 -13.20 15.05
C TYR A 99 -7.52 -12.58 16.44
N ILE A 100 -8.44 -11.72 16.80
CA ILE A 100 -8.50 -11.09 18.13
C ILE A 100 -9.30 -12.01 19.02
N SER A 101 -8.64 -12.73 19.95
CA SER A 101 -9.29 -13.67 20.87
C SER A 101 -10.03 -12.98 22.03
N GLN A 102 -9.59 -11.80 22.43
CA GLN A 102 -10.21 -11.05 23.53
C GLN A 102 -9.99 -9.54 23.44
N LYS A 103 -11.05 -8.76 23.54
CA LYS A 103 -11.00 -7.31 23.74
C LYS A 103 -11.09 -7.00 25.23
N SER A 104 -9.99 -6.60 25.87
CA SER A 104 -10.05 -6.00 27.19
C SER A 104 -9.91 -4.49 27.07
N CYS A 105 -10.99 -3.76 27.25
CA CYS A 105 -10.95 -2.32 27.44
C CYS A 105 -10.67 -2.02 28.92
N ARG A 106 -9.42 -1.77 29.26
CA ARG A 106 -9.10 -1.07 30.51
C ARG A 106 -8.85 0.39 30.17
N SER A 107 -9.58 1.28 30.80
CA SER A 107 -9.33 2.72 30.77
C SER A 107 -8.00 3.03 31.46
N GLY A 108 -6.93 3.11 30.68
CA GLY A 108 -5.57 3.33 31.15
C GLY A 108 -4.60 2.46 30.36
N ILE A 109 -4.01 3.05 29.39
CA ILE A 109 -2.84 2.63 28.61
C ILE A 109 -2.28 1.22 28.96
N SER A 110 -2.90 0.19 28.44
CA SER A 110 -2.26 -1.11 28.27
C SER A 110 -2.93 -1.85 27.10
N LEU A 111 -2.31 -1.79 25.96
CA LEU A 111 -2.59 -2.66 24.82
C LEU A 111 -2.15 -4.08 25.20
N SER A 112 -3.03 -4.84 25.82
CA SER A 112 -2.87 -6.28 25.93
C SER A 112 -3.95 -6.98 25.10
N SER A 113 -3.79 -6.92 23.79
CA SER A 113 -4.43 -7.88 22.90
C SER A 113 -3.48 -9.06 22.76
N GLU A 114 -3.81 -10.19 23.36
CA GLU A 114 -3.12 -11.43 23.05
C GLU A 114 -3.43 -11.82 21.61
N LEU A 115 -2.46 -11.66 20.74
CA LEU A 115 -2.50 -12.17 19.38
C LEU A 115 -2.10 -13.66 19.43
N LYS A 116 -3.04 -14.54 19.17
CA LYS A 116 -2.75 -15.96 18.95
C LYS A 116 -2.52 -16.22 17.48
N ASN A 117 -1.37 -16.81 17.16
CA ASN A 117 -1.11 -17.39 15.86
C ASN A 117 -1.74 -18.79 15.82
N GLU A 118 -2.64 -19.02 14.87
CA GLU A 118 -3.00 -20.39 14.48
C GLU A 118 -2.01 -20.86 13.40
N PHE A 119 -1.29 -21.89 13.75
CA PHE A 119 -0.49 -22.65 12.81
C PHE A 119 -1.35 -23.68 12.09
#